data_c526bb553dc8dda0ea62aa3359a5fe08
#
_entry.id   c526bb553dc8dda0ea62aa3359a5fe08
#
_cell.length_a   1.000
_cell.length_b   1.000
_cell.length_c   1.000
_cell.angle_alpha   90.00
_cell.angle_beta   90.00
_cell.angle_gamma   90.00
#
_symmetry.space_group_name_H-M   'P 1'
#
loop_
_entity.id
_entity.type
_entity.pdbx_description
1 polymer ?
#
loop_
_entity_poly.entity_id
_entity_poly.type
_entity_poly.pdbx_seq_one_letter_code
_entity_poly.pdbx_strand_id
1 'polypeptide(L)'
;MCIRDRNDDDFKLIDFFTPNETEAEFYLNKKIETEKDIKNASEEFLKKGIKNIVITLGEKGCYFANDKGNFFMNAFKLKEPVVDTTGAGDAFNGALAVGLSKNLDIKEVLTFANKVGAISTTKQGAAASMPSMEDLNNY
;
A
#
# COMPACT_ATOMS: atom_id res chain seq x y z
N MET A 1 2.45 -12.79 -3.08
CA MET A 1 3.18 -13.13 -4.31
C MET A 1 4.66 -13.08 -4.00
N CYS A 2 5.39 -14.20 -4.08
CA CYS A 2 6.82 -14.22 -3.77
C CYS A 2 7.59 -13.60 -4.93
N ILE A 3 8.10 -12.38 -4.75
CA ILE A 3 8.78 -11.60 -5.81
C ILE A 3 10.31 -11.86 -5.79
N ARG A 4 10.77 -12.92 -5.12
CA ARG A 4 12.20 -13.23 -4.96
C ARG A 4 12.97 -13.48 -6.27
N ASP A 5 12.27 -13.75 -7.37
CA ASP A 5 12.87 -14.19 -8.64
C ASP A 5 12.69 -13.15 -9.78
N ARG A 6 12.32 -11.90 -9.49
CA ARG A 6 12.16 -10.89 -10.54
C ARG A 6 13.47 -10.19 -10.85
N ASN A 7 13.80 -10.14 -12.15
CA ASN A 7 14.88 -9.32 -12.66
C ASN A 7 14.49 -7.83 -12.66
N ASP A 8 15.47 -6.93 -12.60
CA ASP A 8 15.24 -5.47 -12.67
C ASP A 8 14.44 -5.06 -13.93
N ASP A 9 14.50 -5.82 -15.01
CA ASP A 9 13.74 -5.55 -16.23
C ASP A 9 12.23 -5.77 -16.07
N ASP A 10 11.78 -6.59 -15.11
CA ASP A 10 10.37 -6.83 -14.84
C ASP A 10 9.67 -5.60 -14.22
N PHE A 11 10.42 -4.74 -13.54
CA PHE A 11 9.88 -3.51 -12.95
C PHE A 11 9.27 -2.56 -13.99
N LYS A 12 9.78 -2.55 -15.22
CA LYS A 12 9.27 -1.73 -16.33
C LYS A 12 7.85 -2.12 -16.77
N LEU A 13 7.41 -3.33 -16.42
CA LEU A 13 6.09 -3.86 -16.75
C LEU A 13 5.05 -3.61 -15.64
N ILE A 14 5.46 -2.98 -14.53
CA ILE A 14 4.62 -2.78 -13.37
C ILE A 14 3.99 -1.38 -13.41
N ASP A 15 2.66 -1.34 -13.47
CA ASP A 15 1.92 -0.08 -13.37
C ASP A 15 1.82 0.43 -11.93
N PHE A 16 1.56 -0.47 -10.97
CA PHE A 16 1.52 -0.18 -9.54
C PHE A 16 2.33 -1.20 -8.76
N PHE A 17 3.25 -0.73 -7.94
CA PHE A 17 4.00 -1.55 -6.99
C PHE A 17 3.71 -1.10 -5.56
N THR A 18 3.34 -2.03 -4.69
CA THR A 18 2.81 -1.74 -3.35
C THR A 18 3.57 -2.47 -2.24
N PRO A 19 4.89 -2.26 -2.10
CA PRO A 19 5.65 -2.90 -1.03
C PRO A 19 5.32 -2.24 0.33
N ASN A 20 5.47 -3.01 1.41
CA ASN A 20 5.67 -2.43 2.73
C ASN A 20 7.15 -2.01 2.94
N GLU A 21 7.46 -1.38 4.08
CA GLU A 21 8.83 -0.93 4.41
C GLU A 21 9.84 -2.08 4.32
N THR A 22 9.54 -3.23 4.92
CA THR A 22 10.42 -4.41 4.93
C THR A 22 10.66 -4.99 3.53
N GLU A 23 9.61 -5.05 2.72
CA GLU A 23 9.73 -5.50 1.33
C GLU A 23 10.55 -4.51 0.50
N ALA A 24 10.33 -3.22 0.67
CA ALA A 24 11.11 -2.20 -0.02
C ALA A 24 12.59 -2.25 0.39
N GLU A 25 12.90 -2.43 1.68
CA GLU A 25 14.27 -2.66 2.17
C GLU A 25 14.93 -3.86 1.49
N PHE A 26 14.18 -4.96 1.39
CA PHE A 26 14.66 -6.20 0.76
C PHE A 26 15.03 -5.99 -0.71
N TYR A 27 14.14 -5.32 -1.48
CA TYR A 27 14.38 -5.09 -2.92
C TYR A 27 15.53 -4.15 -3.19
N LEU A 28 15.72 -3.15 -2.36
CA LEU A 28 16.74 -2.13 -2.55
C LEU A 28 18.04 -2.45 -1.79
N ASN A 29 18.02 -3.49 -0.95
CA ASN A 29 19.12 -3.82 -0.03
C ASN A 29 19.56 -2.59 0.80
N LYS A 30 18.60 -1.82 1.30
CA LYS A 30 18.81 -0.58 2.05
C LYS A 30 17.83 -0.50 3.21
N LYS A 31 18.24 0.15 4.32
CA LYS A 31 17.35 0.44 5.42
C LYS A 31 16.43 1.62 5.13
N ILE A 32 15.19 1.53 5.62
CA ILE A 32 14.16 2.56 5.49
C ILE A 32 13.65 2.88 6.90
N GLU A 33 14.22 3.91 7.52
CA GLU A 33 13.92 4.29 8.89
C GLU A 33 13.29 5.69 9.00
N THR A 34 13.51 6.52 7.99
CA THR A 34 13.07 7.92 7.96
C THR A 34 12.18 8.22 6.75
N GLU A 35 11.40 9.30 6.83
CA GLU A 35 10.65 9.79 5.66
C GLU A 35 11.55 10.08 4.44
N LYS A 36 12.79 10.50 4.69
CA LYS A 36 13.76 10.72 3.63
C LYS A 36 14.13 9.41 2.94
N ASP A 37 14.27 8.32 3.71
CA ASP A 37 14.58 7.01 3.15
C ASP A 37 13.41 6.48 2.31
N ILE A 38 12.17 6.71 2.75
CA ILE A 38 10.95 6.36 2.00
C ILE A 38 10.94 7.08 0.65
N LYS A 39 11.22 8.39 0.64
CA LYS A 39 11.28 9.18 -0.60
C LYS A 39 12.38 8.67 -1.53
N ASN A 40 13.58 8.44 -1.01
CA ASN A 40 14.72 7.93 -1.78
C ASN A 40 14.41 6.53 -2.36
N ALA A 41 13.82 5.65 -1.57
CA ALA A 41 13.41 4.31 -2.00
C ALA A 41 12.40 4.39 -3.15
N SER A 42 11.41 5.27 -3.04
CA SER A 42 10.40 5.48 -4.09
C SER A 42 11.03 5.99 -5.39
N GLU A 43 11.96 6.93 -5.31
CA GLU A 43 12.69 7.43 -6.49
C GLU A 43 13.51 6.33 -7.16
N GLU A 44 14.13 5.44 -6.39
CA GLU A 44 14.87 4.30 -6.95
C GLU A 44 13.95 3.32 -7.69
N PHE A 45 12.77 3.02 -7.14
CA PHE A 45 11.79 2.19 -7.82
C PHE A 45 11.27 2.83 -9.12
N LEU A 46 11.00 4.14 -9.11
CA LEU A 46 10.62 4.87 -10.32
C LEU A 46 11.74 4.84 -11.38
N LYS A 47 13.01 4.99 -10.99
CA LYS A 47 14.17 4.86 -11.89
C LYS A 47 14.31 3.46 -12.49
N LYS A 48 13.87 2.42 -11.79
CA LYS A 48 13.81 1.03 -12.29
C LYS A 48 12.68 0.81 -13.30
N GLY A 49 11.79 1.77 -13.50
CA GLY A 49 10.75 1.75 -14.52
C GLY A 49 9.34 1.52 -14.00
N ILE A 50 9.13 1.39 -12.69
CA ILE A 50 7.80 1.35 -12.08
C ILE A 50 7.10 2.69 -12.33
N LYS A 51 5.83 2.65 -12.75
CA LYS A 51 5.08 3.88 -13.05
C LYS A 51 4.50 4.56 -11.80
N ASN A 52 3.99 3.76 -10.86
CA ASN A 52 3.43 4.25 -9.62
C ASN A 52 3.90 3.37 -8.46
N ILE A 53 4.40 3.98 -7.41
CA ILE A 53 4.86 3.31 -6.20
C ILE A 53 3.99 3.72 -5.01
N VAL A 54 3.54 2.76 -4.21
CA VAL A 54 2.85 2.99 -2.95
C VAL A 54 3.57 2.20 -1.87
N ILE A 55 4.33 2.85 -1.02
CA ILE A 55 4.95 2.20 0.14
C ILE A 55 3.96 2.25 1.30
N THR A 56 3.51 1.09 1.76
CA THR A 56 2.62 0.99 2.92
C THR A 56 3.44 1.08 4.22
N LEU A 57 2.96 1.87 5.18
CA LEU A 57 3.66 2.25 6.40
C LEU A 57 2.90 1.80 7.67
N GLY A 58 2.07 0.77 7.54
CA GLY A 58 1.24 0.26 8.63
C GLY A 58 0.33 1.34 9.23
N GLU A 59 0.42 1.54 10.53
CA GLU A 59 -0.38 2.52 11.28
C GLU A 59 -0.11 4.00 10.90
N LYS A 60 0.96 4.26 10.14
CA LYS A 60 1.29 5.60 9.64
C LYS A 60 0.60 5.92 8.31
N GLY A 61 0.02 4.93 7.64
CA GLY A 61 -0.65 5.10 6.35
C GLY A 61 0.18 4.64 5.17
N CYS A 62 0.38 5.48 4.16
CA CYS A 62 1.19 5.13 3.00
C CYS A 62 1.87 6.36 2.38
N TYR A 63 2.88 6.09 1.57
CA TYR A 63 3.52 7.08 0.71
C TYR A 63 3.32 6.71 -0.76
N PHE A 64 2.85 7.67 -1.54
CA PHE A 64 2.66 7.54 -2.99
C PHE A 64 3.67 8.38 -3.74
N ALA A 65 4.19 7.84 -4.86
CA ALA A 65 4.98 8.61 -5.81
C ALA A 65 4.80 8.10 -7.25
N ASN A 66 4.87 9.01 -8.21
CA ASN A 66 4.97 8.75 -9.64
C ASN A 66 5.72 9.91 -10.33
N ASP A 67 5.74 9.93 -11.66
CA ASP A 67 6.37 10.99 -12.47
C ASP A 67 5.70 12.37 -12.33
N LYS A 68 4.45 12.43 -11.82
CA LYS A 68 3.66 13.67 -11.67
C LYS A 68 3.74 14.28 -10.28
N GLY A 69 4.16 13.51 -9.28
CA GLY A 69 4.27 13.99 -7.91
C GLY A 69 4.28 12.90 -6.87
N ASN A 70 4.28 13.33 -5.61
CA ASN A 70 4.32 12.43 -4.47
C ASN A 70 3.63 13.05 -3.25
N PHE A 71 3.17 12.22 -2.34
CA PHE A 71 2.60 12.66 -1.06
C PHE A 71 2.56 11.52 -0.03
N PHE A 72 2.59 11.90 1.25
CA PHE A 72 2.21 11.02 2.35
C PHE A 72 0.71 11.09 2.58
N MET A 73 0.11 9.95 2.90
CA MET A 73 -1.28 9.84 3.31
C MET A 73 -1.33 9.15 4.66
N ASN A 74 -1.96 9.81 5.63
CA ASN A 74 -2.14 9.26 6.97
C ASN A 74 -3.05 8.02 6.94
N ALA A 75 -2.83 7.10 7.88
CA ALA A 75 -3.70 5.96 8.06
C ALA A 75 -5.13 6.39 8.41
N PHE A 76 -6.09 5.55 8.05
CA PHE A 76 -7.47 5.71 8.49
C PHE A 76 -7.56 5.52 10.01
N LYS A 77 -8.24 6.44 10.70
CA LYS A 77 -8.44 6.35 12.16
C LYS A 77 -9.55 5.37 12.47
N LEU A 78 -9.17 4.25 13.08
CA LEU A 78 -10.12 3.26 13.56
C LEU A 78 -10.85 3.76 14.82
N LYS A 79 -12.10 3.33 14.98
CA LYS A 79 -12.89 3.48 16.22
C LYS A 79 -12.64 2.34 17.19
N GLU A 80 -12.21 1.20 16.68
CA GLU A 80 -11.98 -0.06 17.37
C GLU A 80 -10.48 -0.38 17.43
N PRO A 81 -10.06 -1.18 18.42
CA PRO A 81 -8.67 -1.59 18.53
C PRO A 81 -8.27 -2.53 17.39
N VAL A 82 -6.99 -2.50 17.03
CA VAL A 82 -6.38 -3.48 16.13
C VAL A 82 -6.33 -4.84 16.83
N VAL A 83 -6.83 -5.87 16.16
CA VAL A 83 -6.87 -7.26 16.64
C VAL A 83 -5.82 -8.10 15.93
N ASP A 84 -5.75 -8.01 14.60
CA ASP A 84 -4.85 -8.81 13.77
C ASP A 84 -4.49 -8.04 12.50
N THR A 85 -3.20 -7.88 12.22
CA THR A 85 -2.72 -7.18 11.01
C THR A 85 -2.55 -8.11 9.81
N THR A 86 -2.79 -9.41 9.98
CA THR A 86 -2.65 -10.41 8.92
C THR A 86 -3.62 -10.10 7.77
N GLY A 87 -3.09 -10.00 6.55
CA GLY A 87 -3.90 -9.74 5.36
C GLY A 87 -4.29 -8.27 5.14
N ALA A 88 -3.87 -7.34 6.01
CA ALA A 88 -4.16 -5.92 5.83
C ALA A 88 -3.60 -5.36 4.51
N GLY A 89 -2.42 -5.80 4.11
CA GLY A 89 -1.84 -5.46 2.80
C GLY A 89 -2.64 -6.03 1.62
N ASP A 90 -3.17 -7.24 1.75
CA ASP A 90 -4.02 -7.85 0.72
C ASP A 90 -5.35 -7.10 0.60
N ALA A 91 -5.96 -6.73 1.73
CA ALA A 91 -7.16 -5.90 1.78
C ALA A 91 -6.94 -4.53 1.13
N PHE A 92 -5.82 -3.88 1.44
CA PHE A 92 -5.40 -2.63 0.81
C PHE A 92 -5.26 -2.79 -0.71
N ASN A 93 -4.54 -3.82 -1.18
CA ASN A 93 -4.32 -4.07 -2.60
C ASN A 93 -5.62 -4.39 -3.35
N GLY A 94 -6.52 -5.14 -2.75
CA GLY A 94 -7.85 -5.42 -3.31
C GLY A 94 -8.66 -4.13 -3.49
N ALA A 95 -8.68 -3.27 -2.49
CA ALA A 95 -9.36 -1.98 -2.55
C ALA A 95 -8.71 -1.02 -3.56
N LEU A 96 -7.37 -1.01 -3.63
CA LEU A 96 -6.61 -0.25 -4.63
C LEU A 96 -7.05 -0.65 -6.05
N ALA A 97 -7.08 -1.96 -6.34
CA ALA A 97 -7.49 -2.47 -7.64
C ALA A 97 -8.93 -2.07 -8.00
N VAL A 98 -9.86 -2.16 -7.04
CA VAL A 98 -11.26 -1.73 -7.23
C VAL A 98 -11.34 -0.23 -7.52
N GLY A 99 -10.64 0.60 -6.75
CA GLY A 99 -10.63 2.05 -6.95
C GLY A 99 -10.07 2.44 -8.32
N LEU A 100 -8.96 1.83 -8.74
CA LEU A 100 -8.35 2.05 -10.05
C LEU A 100 -9.28 1.62 -11.20
N SER A 101 -10.00 0.51 -11.06
CA SER A 101 -10.96 0.04 -12.08
C SER A 101 -12.13 1.01 -12.31
N LYS A 102 -12.43 1.84 -11.31
CA LYS A 102 -13.48 2.87 -11.38
C LYS A 102 -12.99 4.22 -11.91
N ASN A 103 -11.71 4.33 -12.30
CA ASN A 103 -11.07 5.57 -12.75
C ASN A 103 -11.19 6.73 -11.75
N LEU A 104 -11.17 6.44 -10.45
CA LEU A 104 -11.16 7.45 -9.40
C LEU A 104 -9.81 8.17 -9.35
N ASP A 105 -9.79 9.37 -8.77
CA ASP A 105 -8.53 10.07 -8.48
C ASP A 105 -7.65 9.26 -7.51
N ILE A 106 -6.34 9.31 -7.70
CA ILE A 106 -5.41 8.48 -6.92
C ILE A 106 -5.52 8.74 -5.41
N LYS A 107 -5.83 9.96 -4.98
CA LYS A 107 -6.03 10.25 -3.55
C LYS A 107 -7.30 9.58 -3.01
N GLU A 108 -8.38 9.57 -3.80
CA GLU A 108 -9.62 8.87 -3.45
C GLU A 108 -9.38 7.37 -3.37
N VAL A 109 -8.68 6.80 -4.35
CA VAL A 109 -8.31 5.39 -4.39
C VAL A 109 -7.51 5.00 -3.14
N LEU A 110 -6.48 5.76 -2.79
CA LEU A 110 -5.63 5.47 -1.64
C LEU A 110 -6.36 5.71 -0.30
N THR A 111 -7.25 6.71 -0.23
CA THR A 111 -8.10 6.91 0.94
C THR A 111 -8.98 5.69 1.17
N PHE A 112 -9.60 5.18 0.12
CA PHE A 112 -10.41 3.96 0.18
C PHE A 112 -9.58 2.74 0.57
N ALA A 113 -8.43 2.54 -0.06
CA ALA A 113 -7.53 1.42 0.24
C ALA A 113 -7.02 1.45 1.69
N ASN A 114 -6.63 2.63 2.21
CA ASN A 114 -6.26 2.81 3.61
C ASN A 114 -7.42 2.46 4.56
N LYS A 115 -8.64 2.89 4.25
CA LYS A 115 -9.82 2.56 5.04
C LYS A 115 -10.06 1.06 5.09
N VAL A 116 -10.07 0.39 3.95
CA VAL A 116 -10.29 -1.06 3.84
C VAL A 116 -9.21 -1.84 4.58
N GLY A 117 -7.93 -1.50 4.36
CA GLY A 117 -6.80 -2.12 5.05
C GLY A 117 -6.86 -1.93 6.56
N ALA A 118 -7.21 -0.74 7.04
CA ALA A 118 -7.35 -0.48 8.47
C ALA A 118 -8.50 -1.28 9.09
N ILE A 119 -9.69 -1.28 8.49
CA ILE A 119 -10.86 -2.01 9.01
C ILE A 119 -10.60 -3.52 9.04
N SER A 120 -9.87 -4.07 8.09
CA SER A 120 -9.52 -5.50 8.10
C SER A 120 -8.75 -5.91 9.36
N THR A 121 -8.00 -4.99 9.98
CA THR A 121 -7.23 -5.27 11.21
C THR A 121 -8.08 -5.36 12.47
N THR A 122 -9.35 -5.00 12.41
CA THR A 122 -10.27 -5.08 13.58
C THR A 122 -10.83 -6.48 13.82
N LYS A 123 -10.60 -7.40 12.89
CA LYS A 123 -11.07 -8.79 12.98
C LYS A 123 -9.87 -9.75 12.84
N GLN A 124 -10.00 -10.94 13.41
CA GLN A 124 -8.97 -11.95 13.33
C GLN A 124 -8.97 -12.68 11.98
N GLY A 125 -7.78 -12.98 11.47
CA GLY A 125 -7.54 -13.74 10.24
C GLY A 125 -7.43 -12.89 9.00
N ALA A 126 -6.98 -13.48 7.88
CA ALA A 126 -6.77 -12.79 6.62
C ALA A 126 -8.06 -12.71 5.78
N ALA A 127 -8.53 -13.83 5.23
CA ALA A 127 -9.72 -13.84 4.38
C ALA A 127 -11.00 -13.51 5.15
N ALA A 128 -11.12 -13.99 6.39
CA ALA A 128 -12.29 -13.77 7.23
C ALA A 128 -12.39 -12.31 7.73
N SER A 129 -11.29 -11.57 7.75
CA SER A 129 -11.25 -10.17 8.18
C SER A 129 -11.55 -9.17 7.08
N MET A 130 -11.66 -9.61 5.81
CA MET A 130 -11.96 -8.73 4.68
C MET A 130 -13.30 -8.01 4.90
N PRO A 131 -13.31 -6.66 4.93
CA PRO A 131 -14.53 -5.92 5.23
C PRO A 131 -15.53 -6.02 4.09
N SER A 132 -16.81 -6.19 4.47
CA SER A 132 -17.93 -6.06 3.55
C SER A 132 -18.26 -4.59 3.28
N MET A 133 -19.12 -4.33 2.29
CA MET A 133 -19.62 -2.97 2.06
C MET A 133 -20.38 -2.41 3.27
N GLU A 134 -21.05 -3.27 4.03
CA GLU A 134 -21.73 -2.88 5.27
C GLU A 134 -20.74 -2.47 6.35
N ASP A 135 -19.66 -3.22 6.54
CA ASP A 135 -18.57 -2.84 7.45
C ASP A 135 -18.01 -1.45 7.09
N LEU A 136 -17.80 -1.19 5.78
CA LEU A 136 -17.25 0.09 5.31
C LEU A 136 -18.21 1.28 5.55
N ASN A 137 -19.51 1.04 5.51
CA ASN A 137 -20.51 2.10 5.75
C ASN A 137 -20.65 2.48 7.22
N ASN A 138 -20.25 1.59 8.15
CA ASN A 138 -20.32 1.81 9.59
C ASN A 138 -19.16 2.69 10.13
N TYR A 139 -18.13 2.94 9.34
CA TYR A 139 -16.98 3.79 9.63
C TYR A 139 -17.03 5.11 8.84
#